data_7cf118b70b4d3cc4a394512929be4b27
#
_entry.id   7cf118b70b4d3cc4a394512929be4b27
#
_cell.length_a   1.000
_cell.length_b   1.000
_cell.length_c   1.000
_cell.angle_alpha   90.00
_cell.angle_beta   90.00
_cell.angle_gamma   90.00
#
_symmetry.space_group_name_H-M   'P 1'
#
loop_
_entity.id
_entity.type
_entity.pdbx_description
1 polymer ?
#
loop_
_entity_poly.entity_id
_entity_poly.type
_entity_poly.pdbx_seq_one_letter_code
_entity_poly.pdbx_strand_id
1 'polypeptide(L)'
;MLPYYYSLNEFLQKEYGHKLYKLALNGGMTCPNRDGLIDTKGCIFCSAGGSGDFAGGRKSDMDINTQIDNAKALIKNKYNGGHFIAYFQSFTNTYADIDYLRNLYMPVIRRDDIDILSIATRPDCIDDKVLDLLAELSLIKPVWVELGLQTTNENTARYIRRGYPLKTFDECVSTLRSIGIRPIVHMIAGLPNENMTDMLNTADYIAHCGASGIKIQLLHILQGTDLCQDYDKGLFNVLSLEEYMDIAGQIITHLPPDMVVHRITGDGPKSILKAPLWSSNKKLVLNSLNKHFKDNNIYQGRNYVCCLLYTSPSPRDLSTSR
;
A
#
# COMPACT_ATOMS: atom_id res chain seq x y z
N MET A 1 -5.75 19.80 18.83
CA MET A 1 -4.87 18.66 19.16
C MET A 1 -4.24 18.22 17.86
N LEU A 2 -2.92 18.19 17.76
CA LEU A 2 -2.25 17.74 16.54
C LEU A 2 -2.62 16.27 16.29
N PRO A 3 -2.87 15.86 15.05
CA PRO A 3 -3.14 14.46 14.73
C PRO A 3 -1.93 13.59 15.12
N TYR A 4 -2.18 12.34 15.54
CA TYR A 4 -1.11 11.43 15.93
C TYR A 4 -0.19 11.03 14.79
N TYR A 5 -0.65 11.15 13.55
CA TYR A 5 0.10 10.87 12.33
C TYR A 5 -0.42 11.70 11.16
N TYR A 6 0.44 11.94 10.17
CA TYR A 6 0.11 12.67 8.95
C TYR A 6 -0.75 11.80 8.04
N SER A 7 -2.05 11.95 8.18
CA SER A 7 -3.04 11.12 7.47
C SER A 7 -3.19 11.52 6.01
N LEU A 8 -3.61 10.56 5.16
CA LEU A 8 -3.98 10.85 3.77
C LEU A 8 -5.04 11.97 3.67
N ASN A 9 -6.00 12.01 4.59
CA ASN A 9 -7.02 13.05 4.57
C ASN A 9 -6.43 14.44 4.84
N GLU A 10 -5.50 14.54 5.77
CA GLU A 10 -4.79 15.80 6.08
C GLU A 10 -3.92 16.23 4.90
N PHE A 11 -3.17 15.30 4.29
CA PHE A 11 -2.41 15.54 3.08
C PHE A 11 -3.32 16.09 1.96
N LEU A 12 -4.45 15.45 1.67
CA LEU A 12 -5.37 15.87 0.62
C LEU A 12 -6.00 17.24 0.90
N GLN A 13 -6.36 17.53 2.15
CA GLN A 13 -6.85 18.84 2.55
C GLN A 13 -5.81 19.95 2.32
N LYS A 14 -4.53 19.65 2.62
CA LYS A 14 -3.44 20.61 2.46
C LYS A 14 -3.09 20.86 0.99
N GLU A 15 -3.02 19.79 0.18
CA GLU A 15 -2.58 19.88 -1.22
C GLU A 15 -3.71 20.30 -2.17
N TYR A 16 -4.95 19.88 -1.91
CA TYR A 16 -6.09 20.08 -2.82
C TYR A 16 -7.18 20.99 -2.24
N GLY A 17 -7.07 21.40 -0.97
CA GLY A 17 -8.08 22.21 -0.30
C GLY A 17 -9.37 21.46 0.08
N HIS A 18 -9.50 20.18 -0.31
CA HIS A 18 -10.67 19.37 -0.05
C HIS A 18 -10.32 17.88 0.02
N LYS A 19 -11.27 17.10 0.53
CA LYS A 19 -11.14 15.66 0.60
C LYS A 19 -11.40 15.01 -0.76
N LEU A 20 -10.51 14.09 -1.16
CA LEU A 20 -10.73 13.21 -2.28
C LEU A 20 -11.17 11.81 -1.80
N TYR A 21 -12.05 11.17 -2.57
CA TYR A 21 -12.52 9.82 -2.27
C TYR A 21 -11.96 8.81 -3.26
N LYS A 22 -11.46 7.67 -2.75
CA LYS A 22 -10.95 6.60 -3.61
C LYS A 22 -12.11 5.83 -4.25
N LEU A 23 -12.07 5.72 -5.57
CA LEU A 23 -12.91 4.82 -6.36
C LEU A 23 -12.09 3.57 -6.66
N ALA A 24 -12.44 2.44 -6.06
CA ALA A 24 -11.75 1.17 -6.28
C ALA A 24 -12.17 0.56 -7.61
N LEU A 25 -11.22 0.41 -8.54
CA LEU A 25 -11.41 -0.02 -9.91
C LEU A 25 -10.66 -1.33 -10.18
N ASN A 26 -11.14 -2.07 -11.17
CA ASN A 26 -10.51 -3.28 -11.67
C ASN A 26 -10.05 -3.05 -13.11
N GLY A 27 -8.75 -3.15 -13.34
CA GLY A 27 -8.17 -2.97 -14.68
C GLY A 27 -8.22 -4.22 -15.58
N GLY A 28 -8.78 -5.35 -15.10
CA GLY A 28 -8.88 -6.58 -15.86
C GLY A 28 -7.60 -7.41 -15.93
N MET A 29 -6.50 -6.96 -15.30
CA MET A 29 -5.23 -7.69 -15.30
C MET A 29 -5.27 -8.90 -14.36
N THR A 30 -4.29 -9.79 -14.56
CA THR A 30 -3.96 -10.90 -13.66
C THR A 30 -2.71 -10.58 -12.83
N CYS A 31 -2.01 -11.60 -12.36
CA CYS A 31 -0.79 -11.50 -11.59
C CYS A 31 0.19 -12.60 -12.01
N PRO A 32 1.50 -12.31 -12.21
CA PRO A 32 2.49 -13.33 -12.61
C PRO A 32 2.65 -14.45 -11.56
N ASN A 33 2.23 -14.22 -10.31
CA ASN A 33 2.15 -15.29 -9.30
C ASN A 33 0.92 -16.23 -9.50
N ARG A 34 0.06 -15.99 -10.50
CA ARG A 34 -1.18 -16.75 -10.71
C ARG A 34 -1.33 -17.36 -12.09
N ASP A 35 -0.70 -16.79 -13.10
CA ASP A 35 -0.88 -17.23 -14.50
C ASP A 35 0.21 -18.17 -14.99
N GLY A 36 1.14 -18.55 -14.13
CA GLY A 36 2.21 -19.51 -14.41
C GLY A 36 3.54 -18.89 -14.81
N LEU A 37 3.65 -17.56 -14.90
CA LEU A 37 4.94 -16.92 -15.18
C LEU A 37 5.93 -17.11 -14.01
N ILE A 38 5.48 -16.86 -12.78
CA ILE A 38 6.25 -17.06 -11.54
C ILE A 38 5.69 -18.24 -10.74
N ASP A 39 4.39 -18.25 -10.49
CA ASP A 39 3.65 -19.28 -9.76
C ASP A 39 2.21 -19.37 -10.29
N THR A 40 1.49 -20.42 -9.94
CA THR A 40 0.07 -20.63 -10.28
C THR A 40 -0.86 -20.37 -9.09
N LYS A 41 -0.32 -20.31 -7.85
CA LYS A 41 -1.10 -20.26 -6.61
C LYS A 41 -1.36 -18.85 -6.10
N GLY A 42 -0.56 -17.87 -6.52
CA GLY A 42 -0.60 -16.51 -5.98
C GLY A 42 0.06 -16.39 -4.60
N CYS A 43 0.06 -15.18 -4.05
CA CYS A 43 0.50 -14.97 -2.67
C CYS A 43 -0.40 -15.76 -1.71
N ILE A 44 0.19 -16.34 -0.65
CA ILE A 44 -0.48 -17.29 0.25
C ILE A 44 -1.74 -16.72 0.92
N PHE A 45 -1.79 -15.39 1.13
CA PHE A 45 -2.90 -14.67 1.77
C PHE A 45 -3.92 -14.08 0.78
N CYS A 46 -3.64 -14.17 -0.53
CA CYS A 46 -4.42 -13.44 -1.53
C CYS A 46 -5.68 -14.23 -1.91
N SER A 47 -6.86 -13.62 -1.74
CA SER A 47 -8.14 -14.20 -2.16
C SER A 47 -8.23 -14.41 -3.68
N ALA A 48 -9.26 -15.10 -4.14
CA ALA A 48 -9.57 -15.24 -5.55
C ALA A 48 -9.79 -13.89 -6.26
N GLY A 49 -10.19 -12.86 -5.52
CA GLY A 49 -10.36 -11.49 -6.01
C GLY A 49 -9.08 -10.67 -6.16
N GLY A 50 -7.89 -11.24 -5.84
CA GLY A 50 -6.61 -10.56 -6.03
C GLY A 50 -6.48 -9.24 -5.27
N SER A 51 -6.92 -9.16 -4.00
CA SER A 51 -7.02 -7.94 -3.19
C SER A 51 -8.05 -6.91 -3.71
N GLY A 52 -8.84 -7.26 -4.71
CA GLY A 52 -9.88 -6.43 -5.32
C GLY A 52 -11.30 -6.75 -4.86
N ASP A 53 -11.47 -7.41 -3.72
CA ASP A 53 -12.79 -7.80 -3.20
C ASP A 53 -13.77 -6.61 -3.00
N PHE A 54 -13.24 -5.40 -2.92
CA PHE A 54 -13.98 -4.14 -2.81
C PHE A 54 -14.04 -3.34 -4.13
N ALA A 55 -13.41 -3.79 -5.21
CA ALA A 55 -13.48 -3.11 -6.49
C ALA A 55 -14.88 -3.19 -7.08
N GLY A 56 -15.38 -2.08 -7.63
CA GLY A 56 -16.77 -1.91 -8.06
C GLY A 56 -17.21 -2.71 -9.28
N GLY A 57 -16.41 -3.63 -9.78
CA GLY A 57 -16.72 -4.49 -10.92
C GLY A 57 -16.23 -5.91 -10.70
N ARG A 58 -17.11 -6.83 -10.34
CA ARG A 58 -16.78 -8.26 -10.34
C ARG A 58 -16.71 -8.87 -11.77
N LYS A 59 -17.05 -8.12 -12.81
CA LYS A 59 -16.95 -8.55 -14.20
C LYS A 59 -15.83 -7.79 -14.89
N SER A 60 -14.81 -8.51 -15.36
CA SER A 60 -13.69 -8.01 -16.15
C SER A 60 -14.13 -7.31 -17.45
N ASP A 61 -15.38 -7.46 -17.86
CA ASP A 61 -15.94 -6.99 -19.13
C ASP A 61 -16.68 -5.65 -19.00
N MET A 62 -16.66 -5.02 -17.81
CA MET A 62 -17.34 -3.74 -17.62
C MET A 62 -16.44 -2.59 -18.06
N ASP A 63 -16.92 -1.75 -18.95
CA ASP A 63 -16.27 -0.50 -19.33
C ASP A 63 -15.86 0.33 -18.12
N ILE A 64 -14.68 0.93 -18.18
CA ILE A 64 -14.07 1.65 -17.04
C ILE A 64 -14.90 2.84 -16.57
N ASN A 65 -15.60 3.54 -17.47
CA ASN A 65 -16.48 4.63 -17.09
C ASN A 65 -17.67 4.13 -16.28
N THR A 66 -18.25 3.00 -16.68
CA THR A 66 -19.30 2.33 -15.92
C THR A 66 -18.84 1.89 -14.54
N GLN A 67 -17.59 1.40 -14.41
CA GLN A 67 -17.02 1.07 -13.10
C GLN A 67 -16.89 2.33 -12.22
N ILE A 68 -16.42 3.44 -12.78
CA ILE A 68 -16.29 4.72 -12.07
C ILE A 68 -17.66 5.18 -11.57
N ASP A 69 -18.69 5.19 -12.43
CA ASP A 69 -20.03 5.65 -12.07
C ASP A 69 -20.67 4.75 -11.00
N ASN A 70 -20.49 3.43 -11.09
CA ASN A 70 -20.93 2.49 -10.06
C ASN A 70 -20.19 2.72 -8.73
N ALA A 71 -18.89 2.93 -8.75
CA ALA A 71 -18.11 3.22 -7.55
C ALA A 71 -18.53 4.54 -6.89
N LYS A 72 -18.86 5.57 -7.67
CA LYS A 72 -19.43 6.83 -7.18
C LYS A 72 -20.79 6.61 -6.53
N ALA A 73 -21.66 5.81 -7.16
CA ALA A 73 -22.99 5.52 -6.62
C ALA A 73 -22.92 4.87 -5.22
N LEU A 74 -21.92 4.00 -4.97
CA LEU A 74 -21.70 3.35 -3.66
C LEU A 74 -21.34 4.34 -2.55
N ILE A 75 -20.74 5.47 -2.87
CA ILE A 75 -20.30 6.46 -1.90
C ILE A 75 -21.13 7.75 -1.94
N LYS A 76 -22.19 7.82 -2.76
CA LYS A 76 -23.00 9.03 -3.00
C LYS A 76 -23.40 9.76 -1.71
N ASN A 77 -23.71 9.04 -0.65
CA ASN A 77 -24.12 9.63 0.62
C ASN A 77 -22.94 10.10 1.50
N LYS A 78 -21.69 9.89 1.06
CA LYS A 78 -20.47 10.16 1.86
C LYS A 78 -19.62 11.27 1.29
N TYR A 79 -19.84 11.68 0.04
CA TYR A 79 -19.01 12.70 -0.60
C TYR A 79 -19.77 13.97 -0.93
N ASN A 80 -19.07 15.10 -0.75
CA ASN A 80 -19.47 16.42 -1.21
C ASN A 80 -18.32 16.94 -2.10
N GLY A 81 -18.62 17.42 -3.30
CA GLY A 81 -17.63 18.10 -4.14
C GLY A 81 -17.23 17.42 -5.44
N GLY A 82 -17.43 16.09 -5.61
CA GLY A 82 -17.28 15.44 -6.91
C GLY A 82 -15.85 15.17 -7.39
N HIS A 83 -14.84 15.17 -6.51
CA HIS A 83 -13.44 14.94 -6.83
C HIS A 83 -12.92 13.63 -6.27
N PHE A 84 -12.19 12.83 -7.09
CA PHE A 84 -11.88 11.46 -6.76
C PHE A 84 -10.44 11.06 -7.08
N ILE A 85 -10.00 9.99 -6.42
CA ILE A 85 -8.81 9.22 -6.77
C ILE A 85 -9.27 7.96 -7.50
N ALA A 86 -8.91 7.81 -8.77
CA ALA A 86 -9.10 6.55 -9.49
C ALA A 86 -8.06 5.54 -9.00
N TYR A 87 -8.49 4.52 -8.26
CA TYR A 87 -7.60 3.56 -7.62
C TYR A 87 -7.75 2.17 -8.23
N PHE A 88 -6.80 1.77 -9.05
CA PHE A 88 -6.69 0.43 -9.60
C PHE A 88 -6.07 -0.50 -8.57
N GLN A 89 -6.89 -1.35 -7.97
CA GLN A 89 -6.53 -2.13 -6.79
C GLN A 89 -6.34 -3.62 -7.08
N SER A 90 -7.15 -4.21 -7.96
CA SER A 90 -7.21 -5.66 -8.16
C SER A 90 -5.97 -6.18 -8.88
N PHE A 91 -5.32 -7.22 -8.35
CA PHE A 91 -4.17 -7.89 -8.96
C PHE A 91 -2.97 -6.96 -9.21
N THR A 92 -2.34 -7.07 -10.40
CA THR A 92 -1.10 -6.36 -10.77
C THR A 92 -1.40 -5.42 -11.94
N ASN A 93 -1.66 -4.15 -11.65
CA ASN A 93 -2.25 -3.22 -12.62
C ASN A 93 -1.25 -2.58 -13.60
N THR A 94 -0.05 -3.11 -13.72
CA THR A 94 0.93 -2.82 -14.81
C THR A 94 1.27 -4.07 -15.61
N TYR A 95 0.63 -5.20 -15.28
CA TYR A 95 0.93 -6.49 -15.91
C TYR A 95 -0.03 -6.75 -17.08
N ALA A 96 0.16 -6.03 -18.17
CA ALA A 96 -0.56 -6.19 -19.43
C ALA A 96 0.27 -5.56 -20.58
N ASP A 97 -0.19 -5.74 -21.81
CA ASP A 97 0.35 -5.06 -22.97
C ASP A 97 0.26 -3.53 -22.82
N ILE A 98 1.27 -2.81 -23.29
CA ILE A 98 1.41 -1.37 -23.10
C ILE A 98 0.27 -0.58 -23.76
N ASP A 99 -0.22 -1.02 -24.91
CA ASP A 99 -1.32 -0.36 -25.59
C ASP A 99 -2.64 -0.56 -24.82
N TYR A 100 -2.81 -1.73 -24.22
CA TYR A 100 -3.93 -1.97 -23.30
C TYR A 100 -3.89 -1.03 -22.10
N LEU A 101 -2.74 -0.92 -21.43
CA LEU A 101 -2.56 -0.03 -20.27
C LEU A 101 -2.81 1.43 -20.65
N ARG A 102 -2.31 1.87 -21.79
CA ARG A 102 -2.54 3.23 -22.32
C ARG A 102 -4.01 3.49 -22.57
N ASN A 103 -4.69 2.59 -23.25
CA ASN A 103 -6.11 2.70 -23.56
C ASN A 103 -6.99 2.66 -22.31
N LEU A 104 -6.54 2.00 -21.24
CA LEU A 104 -7.22 1.95 -19.95
C LEU A 104 -7.02 3.24 -19.14
N TYR A 105 -5.77 3.72 -19.00
CA TYR A 105 -5.46 4.82 -18.07
C TYR A 105 -5.67 6.20 -18.64
N MET A 106 -5.42 6.38 -19.95
CA MET A 106 -5.51 7.70 -20.60
C MET A 106 -6.91 8.31 -20.53
N PRO A 107 -8.01 7.59 -20.81
CA PRO A 107 -9.36 8.13 -20.64
C PRO A 107 -9.69 8.47 -19.18
N VAL A 108 -9.21 7.66 -18.22
CA VAL A 108 -9.48 7.87 -16.79
C VAL A 108 -8.79 9.11 -16.26
N ILE A 109 -7.50 9.31 -16.56
CA ILE A 109 -6.74 10.45 -16.04
C ILE A 109 -7.21 11.78 -16.63
N ARG A 110 -7.79 11.77 -17.83
CA ARG A 110 -8.33 12.97 -18.51
C ARG A 110 -9.71 13.39 -18.02
N ARG A 111 -10.37 12.59 -17.19
CA ARG A 111 -11.69 12.97 -16.63
C ARG A 111 -11.56 14.14 -15.68
N ASP A 112 -12.44 15.11 -15.76
CA ASP A 112 -12.44 16.31 -14.91
C ASP A 112 -12.67 16.00 -13.43
N ASP A 113 -13.39 14.91 -13.12
CA ASP A 113 -13.71 14.48 -11.77
C ASP A 113 -12.65 13.56 -11.12
N ILE A 114 -11.58 13.21 -11.84
CA ILE A 114 -10.45 12.45 -11.32
C ILE A 114 -9.26 13.39 -11.15
N ASP A 115 -8.78 13.55 -9.92
CA ASP A 115 -7.61 14.40 -9.61
C ASP A 115 -6.31 13.60 -9.52
N ILE A 116 -6.41 12.32 -9.16
CA ILE A 116 -5.25 11.45 -8.96
C ILE A 116 -5.53 10.08 -9.58
N LEU A 117 -4.55 9.54 -10.30
CA LEU A 117 -4.52 8.14 -10.73
C LEU A 117 -3.61 7.36 -9.78
N SER A 118 -4.15 6.36 -9.08
CA SER A 118 -3.41 5.50 -8.16
C SER A 118 -3.43 4.06 -8.67
N ILE A 119 -2.24 3.46 -8.86
CA ILE A 119 -2.05 2.16 -9.50
C ILE A 119 -1.35 1.23 -8.53
N ALA A 120 -2.05 0.19 -8.03
CA ALA A 120 -1.46 -0.84 -7.20
C ALA A 120 -0.84 -1.92 -8.09
N THR A 121 0.44 -2.22 -7.84
CA THR A 121 1.19 -3.17 -8.66
C THR A 121 2.33 -3.83 -7.90
N ARG A 122 3.09 -4.66 -8.61
CA ARG A 122 4.31 -5.32 -8.16
C ARG A 122 5.53 -4.58 -8.73
N PRO A 123 6.64 -4.47 -7.97
CA PRO A 123 7.87 -3.84 -8.48
C PRO A 123 8.45 -4.51 -9.73
N ASP A 124 8.36 -5.84 -9.81
CA ASP A 124 8.86 -6.65 -10.91
C ASP A 124 7.97 -6.62 -12.20
N CYS A 125 6.89 -5.83 -12.17
CA CYS A 125 5.99 -5.62 -13.31
C CYS A 125 6.01 -4.16 -13.80
N ILE A 126 7.11 -3.46 -13.59
CA ILE A 126 7.34 -2.09 -14.09
C ILE A 126 8.61 -2.12 -14.93
N ASP A 127 8.46 -2.34 -16.23
CA ASP A 127 9.53 -2.23 -17.22
C ASP A 127 9.65 -0.81 -17.79
N ASP A 128 10.62 -0.58 -18.68
CA ASP A 128 10.87 0.74 -19.28
C ASP A 128 9.64 1.30 -20.02
N LYS A 129 8.87 0.45 -20.70
CA LYS A 129 7.67 0.89 -21.43
C LYS A 129 6.56 1.35 -20.46
N VAL A 130 6.42 0.65 -19.34
CA VAL A 130 5.49 1.05 -18.28
C VAL A 130 5.95 2.34 -17.62
N LEU A 131 7.26 2.52 -17.38
CA LEU A 131 7.83 3.75 -16.85
C LEU A 131 7.56 4.94 -17.79
N ASP A 132 7.76 4.77 -19.09
CA ASP A 132 7.47 5.81 -20.09
C ASP A 132 5.99 6.20 -20.08
N LEU A 133 5.08 5.21 -20.00
CA LEU A 133 3.65 5.47 -19.90
C LEU A 133 3.29 6.21 -18.59
N LEU A 134 3.85 5.78 -17.47
CA LEU A 134 3.62 6.43 -16.18
C LEU A 134 4.13 7.87 -16.17
N ALA A 135 5.28 8.14 -16.78
CA ALA A 135 5.82 9.48 -16.95
C ALA A 135 4.87 10.34 -17.83
N GLU A 136 4.40 9.82 -18.96
CA GLU A 136 3.42 10.50 -19.83
C GLU A 136 2.13 10.84 -19.08
N LEU A 137 1.57 9.90 -18.33
CA LEU A 137 0.37 10.11 -17.52
C LEU A 137 0.59 11.17 -16.45
N SER A 138 1.78 11.19 -15.83
CA SER A 138 2.12 12.16 -14.78
C SER A 138 2.20 13.61 -15.25
N LEU A 139 2.38 13.86 -16.55
CA LEU A 139 2.31 15.20 -17.15
C LEU A 139 0.87 15.73 -17.22
N ILE A 140 -0.13 14.87 -17.11
CA ILE A 140 -1.55 15.24 -17.17
C ILE A 140 -2.07 15.52 -15.76
N LYS A 141 -1.89 14.58 -14.84
CA LYS A 141 -2.29 14.68 -13.41
C LYS A 141 -1.39 13.83 -12.52
N PRO A 142 -1.38 14.05 -11.20
CA PRO A 142 -0.61 13.24 -10.28
C PRO A 142 -0.88 11.74 -10.41
N VAL A 143 0.20 10.96 -10.57
CA VAL A 143 0.17 9.49 -10.59
C VAL A 143 0.83 8.96 -9.33
N TRP A 144 0.16 8.07 -8.63
CA TRP A 144 0.70 7.31 -7.51
C TRP A 144 0.86 5.85 -7.87
N VAL A 145 2.00 5.27 -7.54
CA VAL A 145 2.25 3.83 -7.69
C VAL A 145 2.29 3.19 -6.32
N GLU A 146 1.40 2.25 -6.07
CA GLU A 146 1.30 1.55 -4.79
C GLU A 146 1.97 0.18 -4.91
N LEU A 147 3.10 -0.01 -4.18
CA LEU A 147 3.96 -1.18 -4.29
C LEU A 147 3.77 -2.13 -3.12
N GLY A 148 3.63 -3.40 -3.41
CA GLY A 148 3.43 -4.46 -2.42
C GLY A 148 4.75 -5.00 -1.87
N LEU A 149 5.43 -4.33 -0.93
CA LEU A 149 6.62 -4.85 -0.23
C LEU A 149 6.26 -5.98 0.74
N GLN A 150 5.28 -5.75 1.56
CA GLN A 150 4.74 -6.57 2.64
C GLN A 150 5.67 -6.71 3.85
N THR A 151 6.93 -7.13 3.64
CA THR A 151 7.97 -7.30 4.64
C THR A 151 9.36 -7.23 4.01
N THR A 152 10.37 -6.87 4.80
CA THR A 152 11.80 -6.97 4.44
C THR A 152 12.43 -8.30 4.87
N ASN A 153 11.74 -9.10 5.70
CA ASN A 153 12.23 -10.42 6.09
C ASN A 153 12.09 -11.39 4.91
N GLU A 154 13.23 -11.77 4.31
CA GLU A 154 13.27 -12.63 3.11
C GLU A 154 12.74 -14.06 3.35
N ASN A 155 12.79 -14.58 4.59
CA ASN A 155 12.19 -15.86 4.91
C ASN A 155 10.67 -15.77 4.88
N THR A 156 10.11 -14.74 5.50
CA THR A 156 8.68 -14.42 5.44
C THR A 156 8.25 -14.10 4.02
N ALA A 157 9.03 -13.31 3.26
CA ALA A 157 8.74 -12.97 1.87
C ALA A 157 8.63 -14.23 0.98
N ARG A 158 9.49 -15.23 1.19
CA ARG A 158 9.39 -16.56 0.52
C ARG A 158 8.14 -17.32 0.96
N TYR A 159 7.88 -17.37 2.26
CA TYR A 159 6.71 -18.06 2.80
C TYR A 159 5.40 -17.48 2.23
N ILE A 160 5.29 -16.14 2.16
CA ILE A 160 4.11 -15.49 1.59
C ILE A 160 4.07 -15.50 0.06
N ARG A 161 5.08 -16.07 -0.59
CA ARG A 161 5.22 -16.12 -2.07
C ARG A 161 5.23 -14.73 -2.70
N ARG A 162 6.00 -13.79 -2.15
CA ARG A 162 6.15 -12.45 -2.74
C ARG A 162 6.67 -12.52 -4.19
N GLY A 163 7.62 -13.42 -4.47
CA GLY A 163 8.06 -13.80 -5.81
C GLY A 163 9.08 -12.85 -6.44
N TYR A 164 9.61 -11.86 -5.73
CA TYR A 164 10.73 -11.01 -6.16
C TYR A 164 11.63 -10.66 -4.96
N PRO A 165 12.95 -10.43 -5.19
CA PRO A 165 13.89 -10.04 -4.15
C PRO A 165 13.75 -8.56 -3.77
N LEU A 166 14.25 -8.19 -2.58
CA LEU A 166 14.19 -6.82 -2.07
C LEU A 166 14.87 -5.80 -3.02
N LYS A 167 15.97 -6.20 -3.66
CA LYS A 167 16.68 -5.38 -4.65
C LYS A 167 15.77 -4.86 -5.78
N THR A 168 14.86 -5.69 -6.29
CA THR A 168 13.88 -5.28 -7.32
C THR A 168 12.95 -4.17 -6.82
N PHE A 169 12.58 -4.23 -5.53
CA PHE A 169 11.81 -3.17 -4.92
C PHE A 169 12.60 -1.86 -4.82
N ASP A 170 13.87 -1.91 -4.40
CA ASP A 170 14.74 -0.74 -4.31
C ASP A 170 14.93 -0.04 -5.65
N GLU A 171 15.25 -0.81 -6.69
CA GLU A 171 15.44 -0.31 -8.05
C GLU A 171 14.16 0.36 -8.56
N CYS A 172 13.00 -0.28 -8.34
CA CYS A 172 11.71 0.25 -8.74
C CYS A 172 11.37 1.57 -8.04
N VAL A 173 11.53 1.65 -6.70
CA VAL A 173 11.29 2.89 -5.94
C VAL A 173 12.19 4.01 -6.41
N SER A 174 13.49 3.73 -6.60
CA SER A 174 14.47 4.71 -7.08
C SER A 174 14.08 5.25 -8.46
N THR A 175 13.71 4.37 -9.39
CA THR A 175 13.33 4.75 -10.75
C THR A 175 12.03 5.56 -10.80
N LEU A 176 11.01 5.14 -10.05
CA LEU A 176 9.74 5.90 -9.97
C LEU A 176 9.97 7.32 -9.45
N ARG A 177 10.82 7.47 -8.43
CA ARG A 177 11.15 8.79 -7.89
C ARG A 177 11.92 9.66 -8.89
N SER A 178 12.82 9.08 -9.68
CA SER A 178 13.61 9.81 -10.67
C SER A 178 12.73 10.45 -11.77
N ILE A 179 11.56 9.88 -12.03
CA ILE A 179 10.56 10.42 -12.99
C ILE A 179 9.44 11.20 -12.29
N GLY A 180 9.59 11.55 -11.01
CA GLY A 180 8.65 12.39 -10.26
C GLY A 180 7.39 11.67 -9.75
N ILE A 181 7.32 10.33 -9.84
CA ILE A 181 6.19 9.56 -9.34
C ILE A 181 6.34 9.28 -7.84
N ARG A 182 5.22 9.34 -7.13
CA ARG A 182 5.17 9.11 -5.67
C ARG A 182 4.92 7.63 -5.36
N PRO A 183 5.94 6.86 -4.89
CA PRO A 183 5.74 5.48 -4.45
C PRO A 183 5.02 5.46 -3.10
N ILE A 184 4.02 4.58 -2.99
CA ILE A 184 3.32 4.29 -1.74
C ILE A 184 3.55 2.82 -1.44
N VAL A 185 4.03 2.50 -0.25
CA VAL A 185 4.45 1.15 0.09
C VAL A 185 3.41 0.47 0.97
N HIS A 186 3.06 -0.76 0.62
CA HIS A 186 2.22 -1.62 1.44
C HIS A 186 3.08 -2.53 2.30
N MET A 187 2.86 -2.51 3.61
CA MET A 187 3.37 -3.50 4.56
C MET A 187 2.21 -4.23 5.23
N ILE A 188 2.47 -5.45 5.69
CA ILE A 188 1.49 -6.25 6.45
C ILE A 188 2.07 -6.51 7.84
N ALA A 189 1.35 -6.07 8.87
CA ALA A 189 1.66 -6.37 10.26
C ALA A 189 1.00 -7.71 10.68
N GLY A 190 1.74 -8.52 11.41
CA GLY A 190 1.30 -9.81 11.91
C GLY A 190 1.46 -10.97 10.93
N LEU A 191 2.41 -10.88 9.99
CA LEU A 191 2.77 -12.02 9.14
C LEU A 191 3.30 -13.19 9.99
N PRO A 192 3.01 -14.44 9.60
CA PRO A 192 3.52 -15.62 10.33
C PRO A 192 5.03 -15.61 10.47
N ASN A 193 5.51 -16.01 11.65
CA ASN A 193 6.93 -16.08 12.03
C ASN A 193 7.62 -14.70 12.13
N GLU A 194 6.89 -13.60 12.12
CA GLU A 194 7.41 -12.26 12.43
C GLU A 194 7.10 -11.85 13.86
N ASN A 195 8.06 -11.20 14.49
CA ASN A 195 7.93 -10.55 15.78
C ASN A 195 7.92 -9.02 15.62
N MET A 196 7.85 -8.28 16.74
CA MET A 196 7.88 -6.82 16.75
C MET A 196 9.11 -6.26 16.01
N THR A 197 10.29 -6.85 16.24
CA THR A 197 11.54 -6.38 15.63
C THR A 197 11.50 -6.50 14.10
N ASP A 198 10.97 -7.61 13.55
CA ASP A 198 10.85 -7.79 12.09
C ASP A 198 9.94 -6.73 11.47
N MET A 199 8.81 -6.44 12.13
CA MET A 199 7.87 -5.43 11.66
C MET A 199 8.45 -4.02 11.77
N LEU A 200 9.21 -3.70 12.81
CA LEU A 200 9.90 -2.41 12.95
C LEU A 200 11.05 -2.26 11.95
N ASN A 201 11.83 -3.30 11.69
CA ASN A 201 12.84 -3.30 10.63
C ASN A 201 12.21 -3.00 9.27
N THR A 202 11.02 -3.54 9.00
CA THR A 202 10.28 -3.23 7.76
C THR A 202 9.80 -1.77 7.74
N ALA A 203 9.33 -1.22 8.87
CA ALA A 203 8.92 0.18 8.96
C ALA A 203 10.11 1.14 8.77
N ASP A 204 11.23 0.87 9.45
CA ASP A 204 12.47 1.65 9.33
C ASP A 204 13.01 1.61 7.88
N TYR A 205 12.98 0.45 7.25
CA TYR A 205 13.35 0.32 5.84
C TYR A 205 12.47 1.19 4.92
N ILE A 206 11.14 1.15 5.11
CA ILE A 206 10.19 1.98 4.35
C ILE A 206 10.45 3.47 4.62
N ALA A 207 10.76 3.84 5.86
CA ALA A 207 11.07 5.21 6.26
C ALA A 207 12.29 5.79 5.49
N HIS A 208 13.22 4.93 5.06
CA HIS A 208 14.48 5.34 4.40
C HIS A 208 14.55 5.02 2.91
N CYS A 209 13.66 4.17 2.36
CA CYS A 209 13.70 3.78 0.94
C CYS A 209 13.28 4.92 -0.02
N GLY A 210 12.75 6.03 0.49
CA GLY A 210 12.28 7.15 -0.31
C GLY A 210 10.81 7.06 -0.72
N ALA A 211 10.03 6.20 -0.07
CA ALA A 211 8.58 6.17 -0.23
C ALA A 211 7.94 7.51 0.22
N SER A 212 6.93 7.96 -0.53
CA SER A 212 6.16 9.17 -0.19
C SER A 212 5.00 8.87 0.77
N GLY A 213 4.62 7.61 0.89
CA GLY A 213 3.55 7.20 1.78
C GLY A 213 3.57 5.70 2.08
N ILE A 214 2.81 5.35 3.10
CA ILE A 214 2.71 3.98 3.60
C ILE A 214 1.25 3.54 3.80
N LYS A 215 0.98 2.27 3.54
CA LYS A 215 -0.22 1.58 4.00
C LYS A 215 0.17 0.48 4.96
N ILE A 216 -0.14 0.67 6.23
CA ILE A 216 -0.01 -0.35 7.26
C ILE A 216 -1.26 -1.21 7.19
N GLN A 217 -1.10 -2.49 6.86
CA GLN A 217 -2.20 -3.44 6.77
C GLN A 217 -2.08 -4.47 7.88
N LEU A 218 -3.22 -4.85 8.46
CA LEU A 218 -3.30 -6.02 9.34
C LEU A 218 -3.41 -7.27 8.46
N LEU A 219 -2.71 -8.33 8.84
CA LEU A 219 -2.92 -9.64 8.22
C LEU A 219 -4.36 -10.12 8.45
N HIS A 220 -5.03 -10.47 7.36
CA HIS A 220 -6.34 -11.10 7.39
C HIS A 220 -6.26 -12.53 6.89
N ILE A 221 -6.84 -13.45 7.65
CA ILE A 221 -7.02 -14.84 7.22
C ILE A 221 -8.35 -14.91 6.49
N LEU A 222 -8.29 -15.18 5.19
CA LEU A 222 -9.45 -15.24 4.31
C LEU A 222 -9.75 -16.68 3.92
N GLN A 223 -11.00 -17.07 3.98
CA GLN A 223 -11.44 -18.42 3.54
C GLN A 223 -11.04 -18.67 2.09
N GLY A 224 -10.61 -19.90 1.79
CA GLY A 224 -10.20 -20.32 0.47
C GLY A 224 -8.76 -19.96 0.09
N THR A 225 -7.98 -19.38 1.02
CA THR A 225 -6.54 -19.12 0.83
C THR A 225 -5.70 -20.25 1.45
N ASP A 226 -4.48 -20.45 0.94
CA ASP A 226 -3.55 -21.42 1.52
C ASP A 226 -3.15 -21.03 2.95
N LEU A 227 -3.06 -19.71 3.22
CA LEU A 227 -2.80 -19.18 4.56
C LEU A 227 -3.91 -19.57 5.56
N CYS A 228 -5.16 -19.67 5.10
CA CYS A 228 -6.26 -20.13 5.94
C CYS A 228 -6.06 -21.62 6.33
N GLN A 229 -5.55 -22.44 5.41
CA GLN A 229 -5.26 -23.84 5.71
C GLN A 229 -4.15 -23.97 6.76
N ASP A 230 -3.11 -23.14 6.68
CA ASP A 230 -2.02 -23.13 7.65
C ASP A 230 -2.50 -22.63 9.03
N TYR A 231 -3.36 -21.64 9.05
CA TYR A 231 -4.01 -21.17 10.27
C TYR A 231 -4.89 -22.26 10.92
N ASP A 232 -5.67 -23.00 10.12
CA ASP A 232 -6.54 -24.08 10.60
C ASP A 232 -5.74 -25.26 11.17
N LYS A 233 -4.50 -25.47 10.71
CA LYS A 233 -3.54 -26.43 11.30
C LYS A 233 -2.86 -25.92 12.57
N GLY A 234 -3.12 -24.67 12.98
CA GLY A 234 -2.49 -24.07 14.17
C GLY A 234 -1.01 -23.74 14.01
N LEU A 235 -0.53 -23.49 12.77
CA LEU A 235 0.90 -23.23 12.52
C LEU A 235 1.32 -21.83 12.99
N PHE A 236 0.38 -20.91 13.17
CA PHE A 236 0.62 -19.56 13.70
C PHE A 236 -0.67 -18.99 14.32
N ASN A 237 -0.51 -17.91 15.08
CA ASN A 237 -1.63 -17.13 15.64
C ASN A 237 -1.76 -15.79 14.94
N VAL A 238 -2.98 -15.24 14.89
CA VAL A 238 -3.22 -13.86 14.48
C VAL A 238 -3.11 -12.92 15.67
N LEU A 239 -2.79 -11.66 15.41
CA LEU A 239 -2.69 -10.64 16.45
C LEU A 239 -4.06 -10.40 17.13
N SER A 240 -4.04 -10.25 18.44
CA SER A 240 -5.12 -9.63 19.18
C SER A 240 -5.25 -8.14 18.83
N LEU A 241 -6.35 -7.51 19.22
CA LEU A 241 -6.53 -6.07 19.02
C LEU A 241 -5.46 -5.26 19.79
N GLU A 242 -5.10 -5.69 21.00
CA GLU A 242 -4.12 -5.04 21.85
C GLU A 242 -2.72 -5.11 21.24
N GLU A 243 -2.26 -6.30 20.86
CA GLU A 243 -1.00 -6.48 20.15
C GLU A 243 -0.93 -5.64 18.88
N TYR A 244 -2.02 -5.58 18.11
CA TYR A 244 -2.06 -4.75 16.90
C TYR A 244 -1.96 -3.25 17.21
N MET A 245 -2.60 -2.77 18.27
CA MET A 245 -2.48 -1.37 18.69
C MET A 245 -1.05 -1.00 19.07
N ASP A 246 -0.36 -1.88 19.80
CA ASP A 246 1.05 -1.68 20.19
C ASP A 246 1.95 -1.65 18.95
N ILE A 247 1.81 -2.64 18.04
CA ILE A 247 2.59 -2.72 16.81
C ILE A 247 2.35 -1.51 15.92
N ALA A 248 1.10 -1.15 15.65
CA ALA A 248 0.75 -0.01 14.80
C ALA A 248 1.27 1.31 15.40
N GLY A 249 1.21 1.44 16.75
CA GLY A 249 1.77 2.57 17.46
C GLY A 249 3.28 2.68 17.30
N GLN A 250 4.00 1.58 17.50
CA GLN A 250 5.45 1.57 17.32
C GLN A 250 5.85 1.88 15.87
N ILE A 251 5.18 1.26 14.88
CA ILE A 251 5.42 1.58 13.47
C ILE A 251 5.26 3.09 13.21
N ILE A 252 4.19 3.71 13.68
CA ILE A 252 3.96 5.16 13.52
C ILE A 252 5.12 5.98 14.10
N THR A 253 5.67 5.61 15.25
CA THR A 253 6.79 6.36 15.85
C THR A 253 8.07 6.32 15.01
N HIS A 254 8.28 5.29 14.19
CA HIS A 254 9.46 5.08 13.34
C HIS A 254 9.35 5.76 11.96
N LEU A 255 8.16 6.22 11.56
CA LEU A 255 7.98 6.88 10.26
C LEU A 255 8.44 8.34 10.28
N PRO A 256 9.01 8.87 9.17
CA PRO A 256 9.32 10.31 9.06
C PRO A 256 8.05 11.16 9.27
N PRO A 257 8.16 12.35 9.89
CA PRO A 257 7.01 13.20 10.17
C PRO A 257 6.19 13.62 8.94
N ASP A 258 6.82 13.64 7.76
CA ASP A 258 6.24 14.06 6.47
C ASP A 258 5.74 12.89 5.60
N MET A 259 5.97 11.65 5.99
CA MET A 259 5.47 10.50 5.27
C MET A 259 3.94 10.37 5.43
N VAL A 260 3.21 10.27 4.32
CA VAL A 260 1.75 10.17 4.37
C VAL A 260 1.30 8.77 4.75
N VAL A 261 0.56 8.64 5.84
CA VAL A 261 -0.07 7.37 6.23
C VAL A 261 -1.41 7.23 5.50
N HIS A 262 -1.42 6.49 4.40
CA HIS A 262 -2.60 6.26 3.57
C HIS A 262 -3.63 5.36 4.24
N ARG A 263 -3.18 4.47 5.10
CA ARG A 263 -4.02 3.53 5.85
C ARG A 263 -3.25 3.02 7.05
N ILE A 264 -3.92 2.93 8.19
CA ILE A 264 -3.35 2.37 9.42
C ILE A 264 -3.92 1.00 9.77
N THR A 265 -4.96 0.54 9.10
CA THR A 265 -5.53 -0.81 9.25
C THR A 265 -6.17 -1.26 7.95
N GLY A 266 -6.14 -2.56 7.67
CA GLY A 266 -6.81 -3.16 6.52
C GLY A 266 -8.31 -3.35 6.76
N ASP A 267 -9.06 -3.54 5.69
CA ASP A 267 -10.43 -4.02 5.71
C ASP A 267 -10.46 -5.41 5.05
N GLY A 268 -10.79 -6.45 5.80
CA GLY A 268 -11.04 -7.78 5.24
C GLY A 268 -12.47 -7.89 4.71
N PRO A 269 -12.71 -8.58 3.59
CA PRO A 269 -14.07 -8.83 3.10
C PRO A 269 -14.82 -9.71 4.09
N LYS A 270 -15.84 -9.14 4.75
CA LYS A 270 -16.55 -9.78 5.87
C LYS A 270 -17.14 -11.15 5.54
N SER A 271 -17.51 -11.38 4.28
CA SER A 271 -18.11 -12.64 3.82
C SER A 271 -17.14 -13.83 3.85
N ILE A 272 -15.83 -13.59 3.78
CA ILE A 272 -14.80 -14.62 3.77
C ILE A 272 -13.73 -14.41 4.86
N LEU A 273 -13.89 -13.41 5.73
CA LEU A 273 -12.96 -13.16 6.83
C LEU A 273 -13.08 -14.27 7.88
N LYS A 274 -12.01 -15.01 8.11
CA LYS A 274 -11.89 -16.04 9.15
C LYS A 274 -11.32 -15.47 10.45
N ALA A 275 -10.22 -14.71 10.34
CA ALA A 275 -9.51 -14.11 11.48
C ALA A 275 -8.68 -12.88 11.05
N PRO A 276 -8.40 -11.98 11.99
CA PRO A 276 -9.02 -11.81 13.29
C PRO A 276 -10.39 -11.14 13.17
N LEU A 277 -11.41 -11.66 13.82
CA LEU A 277 -12.82 -11.20 13.70
C LEU A 277 -13.03 -9.78 14.23
N TRP A 278 -12.22 -9.32 15.19
CA TRP A 278 -12.30 -7.95 15.73
C TRP A 278 -12.05 -6.89 14.64
N SER A 279 -11.26 -7.21 13.61
CA SER A 279 -10.94 -6.29 12.50
C SER A 279 -12.17 -5.93 11.65
N SER A 280 -13.24 -6.73 11.70
CA SER A 280 -14.49 -6.46 10.97
C SER A 280 -15.23 -5.22 11.48
N ASN A 281 -14.93 -4.74 12.69
CA ASN A 281 -15.46 -3.51 13.27
C ASN A 281 -14.46 -2.35 13.17
N LYS A 282 -14.34 -1.78 11.97
CA LYS A 282 -13.40 -0.68 11.69
C LYS A 282 -13.53 0.51 12.65
N LYS A 283 -14.76 0.87 13.07
CA LYS A 283 -14.98 1.98 13.99
C LYS A 283 -14.37 1.69 15.37
N LEU A 284 -14.55 0.47 15.86
CA LEU A 284 -13.93 0.02 17.11
C LEU A 284 -12.39 0.11 16.99
N VAL A 285 -11.81 -0.46 15.94
CA VAL A 285 -10.36 -0.48 15.74
C VAL A 285 -9.77 0.93 15.72
N LEU A 286 -10.34 1.85 14.93
CA LEU A 286 -9.86 3.22 14.84
C LEU A 286 -10.01 4.00 16.16
N ASN A 287 -11.10 3.81 16.88
CA ASN A 287 -11.30 4.43 18.18
C ASN A 287 -10.30 3.89 19.22
N SER A 288 -10.05 2.58 19.22
CA SER A 288 -9.07 1.94 20.10
C SER A 288 -7.64 2.41 19.81
N LEU A 289 -7.25 2.48 18.53
CA LEU A 289 -5.96 3.05 18.12
C LEU A 289 -5.79 4.51 18.58
N ASN A 290 -6.80 5.35 18.35
CA ASN A 290 -6.73 6.76 18.76
C ASN A 290 -6.60 6.90 20.29
N LYS A 291 -7.34 6.08 21.04
CA LYS A 291 -7.24 6.05 22.51
C LYS A 291 -5.85 5.59 22.94
N HIS A 292 -5.36 4.48 22.37
CA HIS A 292 -4.04 3.93 22.68
C HIS A 292 -2.91 4.93 22.39
N PHE A 293 -2.97 5.64 21.25
CA PHE A 293 -1.98 6.65 20.89
C PHE A 293 -1.99 7.82 21.86
N LYS A 294 -3.18 8.26 22.28
CA LYS A 294 -3.32 9.31 23.28
C LYS A 294 -2.73 8.88 24.64
N ASP A 295 -3.12 7.70 25.13
CA ASP A 295 -2.76 7.24 26.46
C ASP A 295 -1.26 6.95 26.60
N ASN A 296 -0.59 6.57 25.49
CA ASN A 296 0.83 6.24 25.42
C ASN A 296 1.71 7.33 24.77
N ASN A 297 1.15 8.53 24.54
CA ASN A 297 1.86 9.65 23.92
C ASN A 297 2.56 9.24 22.59
N ILE A 298 1.86 8.47 21.75
CA ILE A 298 2.36 8.01 20.45
C ILE A 298 2.10 9.10 19.40
N TYR A 299 3.16 9.46 18.67
CA TYR A 299 3.07 10.36 17.52
C TYR A 299 4.13 10.00 16.49
N GLN A 300 3.83 10.32 15.22
CA GLN A 300 4.72 10.05 14.09
C GLN A 300 6.03 10.82 14.21
N GLY A 301 7.12 10.12 13.95
CA GLY A 301 8.47 10.68 14.00
C GLY A 301 9.13 10.65 15.39
N ARG A 302 8.45 10.19 16.44
CA ARG A 302 9.00 10.16 17.80
C ARG A 302 10.31 9.38 17.90
N ASN A 303 10.42 8.27 17.19
CA ASN A 303 11.59 7.39 17.19
C ASN A 303 12.31 7.36 15.82
N TYR A 304 11.89 8.22 14.88
CA TYR A 304 12.52 8.29 13.58
C TYR A 304 13.91 8.88 13.67
N VAL A 305 14.90 8.17 13.11
CA VAL A 305 16.28 8.63 13.02
C VAL A 305 16.58 8.97 11.57
N CYS A 306 16.80 10.25 11.28
CA CYS A 306 17.20 10.69 9.94
C CYS A 306 18.64 10.27 9.65
N CYS A 307 18.89 9.51 8.58
CA CYS A 307 20.22 9.05 8.17
C CYS A 307 21.16 10.16 7.64
N LEU A 308 20.90 11.44 7.89
CA LEU A 308 21.75 12.55 7.42
C LEU A 308 23.13 12.64 8.12
N LEU A 309 23.51 11.68 8.96
CA LEU A 309 24.77 11.72 9.72
C LEU A 309 25.89 10.81 9.19
N TYR A 310 25.74 10.18 8.00
CA TYR A 310 26.85 9.50 7.33
C TYR A 310 27.17 10.16 5.97
N THR A 311 27.52 11.43 5.98
CA THR A 311 28.47 11.92 4.96
C THR A 311 29.83 11.40 5.39
N SER A 312 30.38 10.43 4.63
CA SER A 312 31.80 10.07 4.74
C SER A 312 32.63 11.36 4.74
N PRO A 313 33.64 11.48 5.60
CA PRO A 313 34.52 12.67 5.61
C PRO A 313 35.03 12.89 4.21
N SER A 314 34.88 14.12 3.70
CA SER A 314 35.44 14.53 2.42
C SER A 314 36.92 14.22 2.39
N PRO A 315 37.50 13.76 1.26
CA PRO A 315 38.95 13.58 1.11
C PRO A 315 39.78 14.83 1.45
N ARG A 316 39.15 15.99 1.61
CA ARG A 316 39.81 17.25 2.04
C ARG A 316 40.07 17.34 3.52
N ASP A 317 39.40 16.55 4.35
CA ASP A 317 39.54 16.59 5.81
C ASP A 317 40.71 15.71 6.32
N LEU A 318 41.39 14.97 5.43
CA LEU A 318 42.52 14.12 5.74
C LEU A 318 43.88 14.79 5.45
N SER A 319 43.94 16.08 5.08
CA SER A 319 45.18 16.75 4.66
C SER A 319 45.77 17.75 5.67
N THR A 320 45.34 17.80 6.90
CA THR A 320 45.94 18.68 7.93
C THR A 320 46.35 17.89 9.17
N SER A 321 47.39 17.07 9.03
CA SER A 321 48.27 16.71 10.14
C SER A 321 49.69 16.41 9.56
N ARG A 322 50.49 17.45 9.44
CA ARG A 322 51.94 17.42 9.47
C ARG A 322 52.42 18.51 10.42
#